data_2a1cb5f56fed95bb31cbde8f5a14aa39
#
_entry.id   2a1cb5f56fed95bb31cbde8f5a14aa39
#
_cell.length_a   1.000
_cell.length_b   1.000
_cell.length_c   1.000
_cell.angle_alpha   90.00
_cell.angle_beta   90.00
_cell.angle_gamma   90.00
#
_symmetry.space_group_name_H-M   'P 1'
#
loop_
_entity.id
_entity.type
_entity.pdbx_description
1 polymer ?
#
loop_
_entity_poly.entity_id
_entity_poly.type
_entity_poly.pdbx_seq_one_letter_code
_entity_poly.pdbx_strand_id
1 'polypeptide(L)'
;TDVDQKKVLFTTVNQWFDESIFYENTVKSIYYPSVNYKEIKKYKENYFRSFKTYPSEMTILAYDAIGLIYYVWKKNKKINSVNEFTFKGKIKGKIGTFSFDNKQIIQDLDIYKAENNQFTKF
;
A
#
# COMPACT_ATOMS: atom_id res chain seq x y z
N THR A 1 27.40 19.24 1.20
CA THR A 1 26.72 20.14 0.24
C THR A 1 25.36 20.45 0.81
N ASP A 2 25.21 21.67 1.30
CA ASP A 2 23.91 22.14 1.84
C ASP A 2 22.95 22.37 0.68
N VAL A 3 22.05 21.42 0.49
CA VAL A 3 20.96 21.55 -0.48
C VAL A 3 19.92 22.49 0.13
N ASP A 4 19.61 23.60 -0.56
CA ASP A 4 18.51 24.47 -0.15
C ASP A 4 17.17 23.71 -0.27
N GLN A 5 16.70 23.20 0.85
CA GLN A 5 15.47 22.38 0.92
C GLN A 5 14.21 23.10 0.44
N LYS A 6 14.25 24.44 0.33
CA LYS A 6 13.13 25.22 -0.23
C LYS A 6 13.02 25.09 -1.75
N LYS A 7 14.11 24.64 -2.41
CA LYS A 7 14.20 24.53 -3.87
C LYS A 7 14.16 23.09 -4.37
N VAL A 8 14.11 22.10 -3.47
CA VAL A 8 14.20 20.69 -3.82
C VAL A 8 13.00 19.94 -3.26
N LEU A 9 12.36 19.16 -4.12
CA LEU A 9 11.31 18.22 -3.74
C LEU A 9 11.93 16.86 -3.47
N PHE A 10 11.84 16.38 -2.24
CA PHE A 10 12.28 15.03 -1.89
C PHE A 10 11.13 14.03 -2.15
N THR A 11 11.42 13.01 -2.94
CA THR A 11 10.49 11.92 -3.23
C THR A 11 11.14 10.58 -2.96
N THR A 12 10.35 9.60 -2.56
CA THR A 12 10.80 8.23 -2.36
C THR A 12 9.76 7.24 -2.86
N VAL A 13 10.11 5.97 -2.87
CA VAL A 13 9.17 4.88 -3.14
C VAL A 13 8.23 4.67 -1.96
N ASN A 14 7.22 3.81 -2.12
CA ASN A 14 6.28 3.48 -1.05
C ASN A 14 7.00 3.02 0.23
N GLN A 15 6.83 3.76 1.31
CA GLN A 15 7.41 3.49 2.63
C GLN A 15 6.43 2.83 3.61
N TRP A 16 5.22 2.50 3.18
CA TRP A 16 4.19 1.87 4.00
C TRP A 16 3.94 2.56 5.35
N PHE A 17 4.16 3.89 5.41
CA PHE A 17 4.04 4.71 6.62
C PHE A 17 5.03 4.27 7.72
N ASP A 18 6.27 4.06 7.33
CA ASP A 18 7.36 3.79 8.27
C ASP A 18 7.74 5.07 9.01
N GLU A 19 7.57 5.07 10.33
CA GLU A 19 7.88 6.22 11.19
C GLU A 19 9.38 6.51 11.27
N SER A 20 10.24 5.58 10.86
CA SER A 20 11.71 5.80 10.84
C SER A 20 12.10 6.99 9.95
N ILE A 21 11.28 7.32 8.96
CA ILE A 21 11.47 8.49 8.09
C ILE A 21 11.53 9.82 8.87
N PHE A 22 10.91 9.89 10.06
CA PHE A 22 10.91 11.10 10.88
C PHE A 22 12.20 11.28 11.69
N TYR A 23 13.06 10.27 11.76
CA TYR A 23 14.37 10.36 12.41
C TYR A 23 15.45 10.93 11.49
N GLU A 24 15.13 11.11 10.20
CA GLU A 24 16.01 11.75 9.24
C GLU A 24 16.01 13.27 9.43
N ASN A 25 16.98 13.78 10.18
CA ASN A 25 17.07 15.21 10.50
C ASN A 25 17.40 16.11 9.30
N THR A 26 17.89 15.52 8.20
CA THR A 26 18.32 16.25 7.00
C THR A 26 17.19 16.57 6.04
N VAL A 27 16.02 15.94 6.18
CA VAL A 27 14.88 16.10 5.29
C VAL A 27 13.65 16.53 6.07
N LYS A 28 13.12 17.71 5.77
CA LYS A 28 11.95 18.26 6.47
C LYS A 28 10.64 17.65 5.99
N SER A 29 10.55 17.31 4.72
CA SER A 29 9.36 16.70 4.16
C SER A 29 9.73 15.77 3.00
N ILE A 30 9.03 14.64 2.92
CA ILE A 30 9.18 13.65 1.86
C ILE A 30 7.82 13.32 1.27
N TYR A 31 7.75 13.22 -0.06
CA TYR A 31 6.56 12.78 -0.78
C TYR A 31 6.76 11.36 -1.32
N TYR A 32 5.73 10.53 -1.22
CA TYR A 32 5.79 9.16 -1.70
C TYR A 32 4.40 8.60 -2.04
N PRO A 33 4.30 7.69 -3.02
CA PRO A 33 3.07 6.98 -3.29
C PRO A 33 2.81 5.93 -2.22
N SER A 34 1.57 5.79 -1.78
CA SER A 34 1.17 4.71 -0.89
C SER A 34 -0.33 4.42 -0.96
N VAL A 35 -0.72 3.31 -0.40
CA VAL A 35 -2.12 2.94 -0.21
C VAL A 35 -2.74 3.76 0.92
N ASN A 36 -4.05 3.61 1.16
CA ASN A 36 -4.76 4.41 2.15
C ASN A 36 -4.24 4.19 3.58
N TYR A 37 -3.76 5.25 4.21
CA TYR A 37 -3.21 5.22 5.58
C TYR A 37 -4.19 4.67 6.62
N LYS A 38 -5.46 5.09 6.56
CA LYS A 38 -6.48 4.67 7.54
C LYS A 38 -6.75 3.18 7.45
N GLU A 39 -6.76 2.62 6.25
CA GLU A 39 -6.98 1.19 6.04
C GLU A 39 -5.81 0.35 6.53
N ILE A 40 -4.56 0.78 6.27
CA ILE A 40 -3.37 0.12 6.82
C ILE A 40 -3.37 0.16 8.34
N LYS A 41 -3.61 1.31 8.95
CA LYS A 41 -3.65 1.47 10.40
C LYS A 41 -4.69 0.53 11.03
N LYS A 42 -5.90 0.53 10.49
CA LYS A 42 -6.97 -0.35 10.94
C LYS A 42 -6.61 -1.85 10.80
N TYR A 43 -5.95 -2.21 9.70
CA TYR A 43 -5.48 -3.57 9.50
C TYR A 43 -4.43 -3.97 10.54
N LYS A 44 -3.40 -3.14 10.75
CA LYS A 44 -2.33 -3.36 11.75
C LYS A 44 -2.92 -3.53 13.16
N GLU A 45 -3.85 -2.67 13.55
CA GLU A 45 -4.52 -2.74 14.86
C GLU A 45 -5.34 -4.04 15.04
N ASN A 46 -6.12 -4.42 14.03
CA ASN A 46 -6.90 -5.65 14.08
C ASN A 46 -6.01 -6.90 14.13
N TYR A 47 -4.94 -6.91 13.37
CA TYR A 47 -3.96 -7.98 13.38
C TYR A 47 -3.31 -8.11 14.76
N PHE A 48 -2.89 -7.00 15.35
CA PHE A 48 -2.32 -6.98 16.70
C PHE A 48 -3.29 -7.49 17.75
N ARG A 49 -4.58 -7.16 17.67
CA ARG A 49 -5.60 -7.68 18.59
C ARG A 49 -5.68 -9.21 18.54
N SER A 50 -5.57 -9.79 17.35
CA SER A 50 -5.69 -11.24 17.14
C SER A 50 -4.42 -12.00 17.44
N PHE A 51 -3.26 -11.47 17.06
CA PHE A 51 -1.98 -12.20 17.07
C PHE A 51 -0.95 -11.66 18.05
N LYS A 52 -1.22 -10.53 18.73
CA LYS A 52 -0.32 -9.86 19.68
C LYS A 52 1.04 -9.44 19.09
N THR A 53 1.11 -9.35 17.77
CA THR A 53 2.25 -8.86 17.01
C THR A 53 1.77 -8.02 15.85
N TYR A 54 2.63 -7.17 15.28
CA TYR A 54 2.29 -6.40 14.10
C TYR A 54 2.57 -7.21 12.82
N PRO A 55 1.73 -7.05 11.78
CA PRO A 55 1.95 -7.73 10.50
C PRO A 55 3.15 -7.10 9.77
N SER A 56 3.93 -7.93 9.08
CA SER A 56 4.86 -7.44 8.07
C SER A 56 4.09 -6.95 6.83
N GLU A 57 4.75 -6.16 6.00
CA GLU A 57 4.18 -5.72 4.72
C GLU A 57 3.80 -6.90 3.82
N MET A 58 4.62 -7.94 3.81
CA MET A 58 4.34 -9.18 3.07
C MET A 58 3.06 -9.87 3.54
N THR A 59 2.75 -9.83 4.84
CA THR A 59 1.50 -10.37 5.40
C THR A 59 0.28 -9.64 4.84
N ILE A 60 0.38 -8.32 4.68
CA ILE A 60 -0.69 -7.49 4.14
C ILE A 60 -0.93 -7.82 2.66
N LEU A 61 0.15 -7.91 1.88
CA LEU A 61 0.07 -8.28 0.47
C LEU A 61 -0.48 -9.69 0.27
N ALA A 62 -0.04 -10.65 1.08
CA ALA A 62 -0.54 -12.02 1.05
C ALA A 62 -2.05 -12.10 1.35
N TYR A 63 -2.53 -11.28 2.30
CA TYR A 63 -3.95 -11.22 2.62
C TYR A 63 -4.79 -10.82 1.40
N ASP A 64 -4.40 -9.73 0.71
CA ASP A 64 -5.10 -9.26 -0.48
C ASP A 64 -4.96 -10.23 -1.66
N ALA A 65 -3.79 -10.88 -1.81
CA ALA A 65 -3.59 -11.91 -2.84
C ALA A 65 -4.54 -13.12 -2.65
N ILE A 66 -4.68 -13.61 -1.41
CA ILE A 66 -5.62 -14.70 -1.10
C ILE A 66 -7.05 -14.25 -1.35
N GLY A 67 -7.40 -13.03 -0.97
CA GLY A 67 -8.70 -12.44 -1.24
C GLY A 67 -9.03 -12.39 -2.74
N LEU A 68 -8.04 -12.04 -3.56
CA LEU A 68 -8.16 -12.02 -5.01
C LEU A 68 -8.37 -13.42 -5.59
N ILE A 69 -7.58 -14.42 -5.15
CA ILE A 69 -7.74 -15.83 -5.55
C ILE A 69 -9.15 -16.31 -5.22
N TYR A 70 -9.63 -16.05 -4.00
CA TYR A 70 -10.98 -16.43 -3.58
C TYR A 70 -12.05 -15.75 -4.44
N TYR A 71 -11.89 -14.46 -4.76
CA TYR A 71 -12.82 -13.74 -5.62
C TYR A 71 -12.93 -14.36 -7.01
N VAL A 72 -11.80 -14.64 -7.66
CA VAL A 72 -11.75 -15.26 -9.00
C VAL A 72 -12.35 -16.66 -8.95
N TRP A 73 -12.00 -17.47 -7.94
CA TRP A 73 -12.55 -18.81 -7.75
C TRP A 73 -14.07 -18.78 -7.55
N LYS A 74 -14.58 -17.89 -6.72
CA LYS A 74 -16.03 -17.75 -6.48
C LYS A 74 -16.79 -17.37 -7.76
N LYS A 75 -16.20 -16.48 -8.57
CA LYS A 75 -16.79 -16.04 -9.84
C LYS A 75 -16.81 -17.16 -10.88
N ASN A 76 -15.73 -17.88 -11.04
CA ASN A 76 -15.53 -18.84 -12.12
C ASN A 76 -15.83 -20.28 -11.70
N LYS A 77 -16.08 -20.55 -10.41
CA LYS A 77 -16.26 -21.88 -9.77
C LYS A 77 -15.00 -22.76 -9.80
N LYS A 78 -13.99 -22.41 -10.57
CA LYS A 78 -12.70 -23.09 -10.67
C LYS A 78 -11.66 -22.10 -11.20
N ILE A 79 -10.40 -22.39 -11.00
CA ILE A 79 -9.26 -21.66 -11.56
C ILE A 79 -8.43 -22.69 -12.33
N ASN A 80 -8.44 -22.60 -13.65
CA ASN A 80 -7.71 -23.52 -14.54
C ASN A 80 -6.45 -22.88 -15.13
N SER A 81 -6.37 -21.56 -15.13
CA SER A 81 -5.30 -20.83 -15.81
C SER A 81 -5.07 -19.47 -15.16
N VAL A 82 -3.83 -18.98 -15.24
CA VAL A 82 -3.45 -17.61 -14.85
C VAL A 82 -4.24 -16.55 -15.63
N ASN A 83 -4.70 -16.88 -16.84
CA ASN A 83 -5.49 -15.96 -17.65
C ASN A 83 -6.85 -15.61 -17.02
N GLU A 84 -7.34 -16.41 -16.08
CA GLU A 84 -8.60 -16.15 -15.37
C GLU A 84 -8.48 -15.01 -14.35
N PHE A 85 -7.25 -14.60 -14.01
CA PHE A 85 -7.01 -13.42 -13.20
C PHE A 85 -7.10 -12.12 -13.99
N THR A 86 -7.30 -12.17 -15.31
CA THR A 86 -7.57 -10.98 -16.11
C THR A 86 -9.07 -10.69 -16.10
N PHE A 87 -9.48 -9.60 -15.47
CA PHE A 87 -10.88 -9.14 -15.50
C PHE A 87 -10.94 -7.63 -15.72
N LYS A 88 -12.04 -7.18 -16.29
CA LYS A 88 -12.32 -5.75 -16.45
C LYS A 88 -12.86 -5.17 -15.14
N GLY A 89 -12.37 -3.99 -14.77
CA GLY A 89 -12.84 -3.26 -13.59
C GLY A 89 -11.85 -3.27 -12.44
N LYS A 90 -12.30 -2.73 -11.31
CA LYS A 90 -11.50 -2.60 -10.09
C LYS A 90 -12.03 -3.50 -8.99
N ILE A 91 -11.13 -4.10 -8.23
CA ILE A 91 -11.45 -4.86 -7.03
C ILE A 91 -10.93 -4.10 -5.83
N LYS A 92 -11.79 -3.89 -4.85
CA LYS A 92 -11.38 -3.33 -3.56
C LYS A 92 -10.82 -4.44 -2.69
N GLY A 93 -9.51 -4.40 -2.46
CA GLY A 93 -8.83 -5.22 -1.45
C GLY A 93 -8.96 -4.64 -0.05
N LYS A 94 -8.21 -5.20 0.88
CA LYS A 94 -8.20 -4.76 2.28
C LYS A 94 -7.51 -3.42 2.46
N ILE A 95 -6.42 -3.21 1.75
CA ILE A 95 -5.57 -2.03 1.87
C ILE A 95 -5.53 -1.16 0.63
N GLY A 96 -6.12 -1.57 -0.48
CA GLY A 96 -6.10 -0.82 -1.72
C GLY A 96 -7.09 -1.31 -2.74
N THR A 97 -7.13 -0.62 -3.86
CA THR A 97 -7.95 -0.99 -5.01
C THR A 97 -7.03 -1.48 -6.12
N PHE A 98 -7.37 -2.61 -6.70
CA PHE A 98 -6.59 -3.28 -7.74
C PHE A 98 -7.35 -3.33 -9.05
N SER A 99 -6.63 -3.20 -10.14
CA SER A 99 -7.11 -3.49 -11.49
C SER A 99 -6.11 -4.39 -12.21
N PHE A 100 -6.52 -4.95 -13.34
CA PHE A 100 -5.65 -5.74 -14.20
C PHE A 100 -5.53 -5.06 -15.55
N ASP A 101 -4.30 -4.89 -16.00
CA ASP A 101 -3.99 -4.46 -17.36
C ASP A 101 -2.86 -5.34 -17.90
N ASN A 102 -3.06 -5.88 -19.11
CA ASN A 102 -2.07 -6.72 -19.79
C ASN A 102 -1.44 -7.81 -18.89
N LYS A 103 -2.25 -8.48 -18.06
CA LYS A 103 -1.83 -9.51 -17.08
C LYS A 103 -0.97 -8.97 -15.93
N GLN A 104 -0.90 -7.66 -15.76
CA GLN A 104 -0.26 -7.02 -14.62
C GLN A 104 -1.30 -6.53 -13.62
N ILE A 105 -0.96 -6.64 -12.34
CA ILE A 105 -1.76 -6.06 -11.26
C ILE A 105 -1.33 -4.60 -11.13
N ILE A 106 -2.31 -3.71 -11.23
CA ILE A 106 -2.13 -2.28 -11.00
C ILE A 106 -2.86 -1.93 -9.71
N GLN A 107 -2.15 -1.33 -8.78
CA GLN A 107 -2.72 -0.84 -7.53
C GLN A 107 -2.88 0.67 -7.59
N ASP A 108 -4.06 1.17 -7.21
CA ASP A 108 -4.29 2.60 -7.06
C ASP A 108 -3.54 3.09 -5.82
N LEU A 109 -2.70 4.11 -6.00
CA LEU A 109 -1.93 4.73 -4.92
C LEU A 109 -2.31 6.21 -4.80
N ASP A 110 -2.31 6.68 -3.57
CA ASP A 110 -2.40 8.10 -3.23
C ASP A 110 -0.98 8.65 -3.00
N ILE A 111 -0.80 9.96 -3.17
CA ILE A 111 0.44 10.62 -2.76
C ILE A 111 0.29 11.06 -1.31
N TYR A 112 1.30 10.76 -0.52
CA TYR A 112 1.41 11.18 0.87
C TYR A 112 2.62 12.07 1.09
N LYS A 113 2.50 12.98 2.04
CA LYS A 113 3.58 13.80 2.58
C LYS A 113 3.86 13.36 4.01
N ALA A 114 5.11 13.03 4.29
CA ALA A 114 5.61 12.84 5.65
C ALA A 114 6.31 14.12 6.11
N GLU A 115 5.81 14.74 7.15
CA GLU A 115 6.32 15.98 7.72
C GLU A 115 5.83 16.14 9.16
N ASN A 116 6.67 16.72 10.05
CA ASN A 116 6.30 16.99 11.44
C ASN A 116 5.70 15.80 12.18
N ASN A 117 6.28 14.62 12.02
CA ASN A 117 5.81 13.35 12.60
C ASN A 117 4.38 12.94 12.19
N GLN A 118 3.93 13.41 11.03
CA GLN A 118 2.61 13.10 10.51
C GLN A 118 2.67 12.66 9.04
N PHE A 119 1.75 11.76 8.71
CA PHE A 119 1.49 11.36 7.32
C PHE A 119 0.20 12.00 6.85
N THR A 120 0.30 12.89 5.90
CA THR A 120 -0.87 13.58 5.33
C THR A 120 -1.04 13.22 3.86
N LYS A 121 -2.27 12.97 3.45
CA LYS A 121 -2.58 12.80 2.03
C LYS A 121 -2.41 14.16 1.34
N PHE A 122 -1.65 14.14 0.23
CA PHE A 122 -1.40 15.31 -0.61
C PHE A 122 -2.47 15.48 -1.68
#